data_a0d0b3a708e2880f44bfdaf3744f6511
#
_entry.id   a0d0b3a708e2880f44bfdaf3744f6511
#
_cell.length_a   1.000
_cell.length_b   1.000
_cell.length_c   1.000
_cell.angle_alpha   90.00
_cell.angle_beta   90.00
_cell.angle_gamma   90.00
#
_symmetry.space_group_name_H-M   'P 1'
#
loop_
_entity.id
_entity.type
_entity.pdbx_description
1 polymer ?
#
loop_
_entity_poly.entity_id
_entity_poly.type
_entity_poly.pdbx_seq_one_letter_code
_entity_poly.pdbx_strand_id
1 'polypeptide(L)'
;MSKDKVQERLNKLTSIRRTRVVGVAPGYNTTTVDAVVVTAEGDQPLLMVLDEDGKLLAWKWSQQVQPIESTALEFVRHLAAERWVLARTKLSLQLQEELSPADLERKWSKLNRVSGGFRSVKDAVIASQGGDQQLVLVAVAFGKATSNLFVIFDNQGRIINVDISRDFV
;
A
#
# COMPACT_ATOMS: atom_id res chain seq x y z
N MET A 1 -14.64 3.38 -1.07
CA MET A 1 -15.23 2.69 0.13
C MET A 1 -16.46 3.47 0.56
N SER A 2 -17.61 2.82 0.85
CA SER A 2 -18.83 3.57 1.24
C SER A 2 -18.68 4.14 2.65
N LYS A 3 -19.28 5.33 2.87
CA LYS A 3 -19.31 6.02 4.18
C LYS A 3 -19.83 5.12 5.30
N ASP A 4 -20.79 4.25 4.99
CA ASP A 4 -21.41 3.34 5.95
C ASP A 4 -20.47 2.27 6.49
N LYS A 5 -19.59 1.70 5.64
CA LYS A 5 -18.55 0.74 6.07
C LYS A 5 -17.50 1.38 6.98
N VAL A 6 -17.17 2.65 6.73
CA VAL A 6 -16.28 3.41 7.61
C VAL A 6 -16.95 3.63 8.96
N GLN A 7 -18.21 4.08 8.94
CA GLN A 7 -18.98 4.35 10.15
C GLN A 7 -19.17 3.08 11.00
N GLU A 8 -19.50 1.95 10.37
CA GLU A 8 -19.64 0.66 11.07
C GLU A 8 -18.36 0.23 11.78
N ARG A 9 -17.20 0.41 11.14
CA ARG A 9 -15.90 0.08 11.75
C ARG A 9 -15.53 1.05 12.87
N LEU A 10 -15.84 2.34 12.72
CA LEU A 10 -15.63 3.34 13.77
C LEU A 10 -16.57 3.12 14.96
N ASN A 11 -17.81 2.69 14.73
CA ASN A 11 -18.77 2.38 15.80
C ASN A 11 -18.37 1.18 16.68
N LYS A 12 -17.44 0.34 16.21
CA LYS A 12 -16.84 -0.74 17.02
C LYS A 12 -15.80 -0.24 18.01
N LEU A 13 -15.41 1.03 17.89
CA LEU A 13 -14.52 1.67 18.86
C LEU A 13 -15.37 2.24 20.01
N THR A 14 -15.26 1.65 21.16
CA THR A 14 -15.86 2.20 22.37
C THR A 14 -15.13 3.49 22.78
N SER A 15 -15.89 4.58 22.88
CA SER A 15 -15.45 5.89 23.40
C SER A 15 -14.12 6.45 22.84
N ILE A 16 -14.16 6.97 21.61
CA ILE A 16 -13.07 7.81 21.10
C ILE A 16 -12.97 9.08 21.94
N ARG A 17 -11.84 9.31 22.55
CA ARG A 17 -11.54 10.52 23.34
C ARG A 17 -10.95 11.62 22.49
N ARG A 18 -10.01 11.29 21.62
CA ARG A 18 -9.39 12.21 20.66
C ARG A 18 -8.68 11.47 19.53
N THR A 19 -8.43 12.17 18.44
CA THR A 19 -7.58 11.71 17.35
C THR A 19 -6.37 12.65 17.23
N ARG A 20 -5.20 12.10 16.99
CA ARG A 20 -3.96 12.86 16.83
C ARG A 20 -3.26 12.38 15.55
N VAL A 21 -2.95 13.31 14.64
CA VAL A 21 -2.08 13.04 13.50
C VAL A 21 -0.64 12.99 14.02
N VAL A 22 0.06 11.91 13.68
CA VAL A 22 1.44 11.65 14.09
C VAL A 22 2.41 11.98 12.98
N GLY A 23 2.01 11.69 11.74
CA GLY A 23 2.83 11.94 10.56
C GLY A 23 1.98 12.14 9.31
N VAL A 24 2.51 12.93 8.38
CA VAL A 24 1.97 13.10 7.04
C VAL A 24 3.12 12.93 6.06
N ALA A 25 2.98 12.00 5.14
CA ALA A 25 3.96 11.72 4.11
C ALA A 25 3.32 11.99 2.73
N PRO A 26 3.62 13.14 2.11
CA PRO A 26 3.16 13.43 0.75
C PRO A 26 3.85 12.50 -0.24
N GLY A 27 3.09 11.99 -1.20
CA GLY A 27 3.55 11.21 -2.33
C GLY A 27 3.27 11.93 -3.65
N TYR A 28 3.41 11.23 -4.76
CA TYR A 28 3.19 11.83 -6.09
C TYR A 28 1.70 12.09 -6.35
N ASN A 29 0.82 11.11 -6.09
CA ASN A 29 -0.63 11.21 -6.33
C ASN A 29 -1.44 10.87 -5.08
N THR A 30 -0.78 10.64 -3.95
CA THR A 30 -1.44 10.26 -2.71
C THR A 30 -0.70 10.86 -1.52
N THR A 31 -1.42 11.02 -0.42
CA THR A 31 -0.84 11.40 0.88
C THR A 31 -1.11 10.29 1.89
N THR A 32 -0.05 9.80 2.51
CA THR A 32 -0.16 8.83 3.61
C THR A 32 -0.20 9.59 4.94
N VAL A 33 -1.18 9.28 5.77
CA VAL A 33 -1.38 9.90 7.08
C VAL A 33 -1.32 8.82 8.15
N ASP A 34 -0.38 8.97 9.07
CA ASP A 34 -0.30 8.20 10.30
C ASP A 34 -1.01 8.96 11.41
N ALA A 35 -1.99 8.34 12.04
CA ALA A 35 -2.74 8.92 13.14
C ALA A 35 -2.87 7.94 14.31
N VAL A 36 -3.22 8.46 15.46
CA VAL A 36 -3.55 7.66 16.65
C VAL A 36 -4.94 8.07 17.13
N VAL A 37 -5.81 7.09 17.24
CA VAL A 37 -7.12 7.23 17.87
C VAL A 37 -6.99 6.82 19.32
N VAL A 38 -7.14 7.78 20.23
CA VAL A 38 -7.08 7.54 21.68
C VAL A 38 -8.46 7.11 22.16
N THR A 39 -8.55 5.91 22.71
CA THR A 39 -9.78 5.33 23.24
C THR A 39 -9.66 5.08 24.75
N ALA A 40 -10.75 4.64 25.39
CA ALA A 40 -10.71 4.22 26.78
C ALA A 40 -9.87 2.95 27.01
N GLU A 41 -9.70 2.14 25.96
CA GLU A 41 -8.97 0.86 26.00
C GLU A 41 -7.49 1.01 25.60
N GLY A 42 -7.08 2.21 25.17
CA GLY A 42 -5.72 2.53 24.78
C GLY A 42 -5.61 3.20 23.41
N ASP A 43 -4.38 3.46 23.02
CA ASP A 43 -4.05 4.10 21.77
C ASP A 43 -4.12 3.10 20.60
N GLN A 44 -4.88 3.46 19.56
CA GLN A 44 -5.06 2.65 18.35
C GLN A 44 -4.39 3.35 17.15
N PRO A 45 -3.26 2.84 16.66
CA PRO A 45 -2.61 3.40 15.48
C PRO A 45 -3.46 3.18 14.23
N LEU A 46 -3.64 4.25 13.45
CA LEU A 46 -4.44 4.30 12.24
C LEU A 46 -3.60 4.79 11.06
N LEU A 47 -3.58 4.02 9.99
CA LEU A 47 -3.02 4.44 8.71
C LEU A 47 -4.15 4.85 7.77
N MET A 48 -4.00 6.00 7.11
CA MET A 48 -4.92 6.48 6.06
C MET A 48 -4.14 6.84 4.81
N VAL A 49 -4.74 6.61 3.66
CA VAL A 49 -4.23 7.07 2.36
C VAL A 49 -5.29 7.93 1.71
N LEU A 50 -4.92 9.15 1.37
CA LEU A 50 -5.75 10.15 0.70
C LEU A 50 -5.28 10.32 -0.75
N ASP A 51 -6.20 10.62 -1.66
CA ASP A 51 -5.86 11.03 -3.02
C ASP A 51 -5.39 12.51 -3.06
N GLU A 52 -5.09 13.02 -4.26
CA GLU A 52 -4.66 14.39 -4.49
C GLU A 52 -5.74 15.44 -4.15
N ASP A 53 -7.02 15.05 -4.18
CA ASP A 53 -8.16 15.88 -3.76
C ASP A 53 -8.41 15.81 -2.24
N GLY A 54 -7.61 15.04 -1.49
CA GLY A 54 -7.79 14.81 -0.05
C GLY A 54 -8.90 13.82 0.29
N LYS A 55 -9.42 13.05 -0.68
CA LYS A 55 -10.43 12.01 -0.43
C LYS A 55 -9.77 10.75 0.09
N LEU A 56 -10.45 10.07 0.99
CA LEU A 56 -9.99 8.83 1.60
C LEU A 56 -10.03 7.67 0.58
N LEU A 57 -8.85 7.19 0.18
CA LEU A 57 -8.70 5.99 -0.67
C LEU A 57 -8.74 4.71 0.15
N ALA A 58 -8.03 4.68 1.25
CA ALA A 58 -7.88 3.49 2.09
C ALA A 58 -7.56 3.86 3.53
N TRP A 59 -7.86 2.95 4.45
CA TRP A 59 -7.45 3.05 5.84
C TRP A 59 -7.44 1.69 6.52
N LYS A 60 -6.60 1.55 7.56
CA LYS A 60 -6.57 0.38 8.43
C LYS A 60 -6.03 0.73 9.81
N TRP A 61 -6.31 -0.14 10.78
CA TRP A 61 -5.56 -0.16 12.03
C TRP A 61 -4.17 -0.72 11.75
N SER A 62 -3.10 0.02 12.06
CA SER A 62 -1.73 -0.32 11.65
C SER A 62 -1.22 -1.66 12.20
N GLN A 63 -1.85 -2.19 13.23
CA GLN A 63 -1.49 -3.49 13.82
C GLN A 63 -2.11 -4.69 13.08
N GLN A 64 -3.04 -4.46 12.15
CA GLN A 64 -3.73 -5.52 11.41
C GLN A 64 -3.10 -5.70 10.04
N VAL A 65 -2.57 -6.89 9.76
CA VAL A 65 -2.02 -7.27 8.45
C VAL A 65 -2.86 -8.39 7.87
N GLN A 66 -3.44 -8.17 6.69
CA GLN A 66 -4.18 -9.18 5.95
C GLN A 66 -3.24 -10.02 5.06
N PRO A 67 -3.61 -11.27 4.69
CA PRO A 67 -2.75 -12.13 3.86
C PRO A 67 -2.28 -11.48 2.55
N ILE A 68 -3.16 -10.78 1.83
CA ILE A 68 -2.80 -10.07 0.59
C ILE A 68 -1.89 -8.86 0.84
N GLU A 69 -2.03 -8.16 1.97
CA GLU A 69 -1.12 -7.10 2.38
C GLU A 69 0.28 -7.67 2.65
N SER A 70 0.36 -8.83 3.33
CA SER A 70 1.63 -9.53 3.55
C SER A 70 2.29 -9.91 2.23
N THR A 71 1.54 -10.46 1.28
CA THR A 71 2.04 -10.82 -0.06
C THR A 71 2.54 -9.58 -0.82
N ALA A 72 1.81 -8.46 -0.76
CA ALA A 72 2.22 -7.20 -1.39
C ALA A 72 3.51 -6.65 -0.76
N LEU A 73 3.61 -6.68 0.57
CA LEU A 73 4.81 -6.26 1.29
C LEU A 73 6.02 -7.13 0.93
N GLU A 74 5.86 -8.46 0.88
CA GLU A 74 6.92 -9.37 0.47
C GLU A 74 7.38 -9.12 -0.97
N PHE A 75 6.43 -8.91 -1.89
CA PHE A 75 6.74 -8.57 -3.28
C PHE A 75 7.63 -7.33 -3.37
N VAL A 76 7.24 -6.24 -2.72
CA VAL A 76 8.01 -4.99 -2.74
C VAL A 76 9.36 -5.13 -2.02
N ARG A 77 9.42 -5.90 -0.92
CA ARG A 77 10.69 -6.20 -0.25
C ARG A 77 11.64 -7.01 -1.13
N HIS A 78 11.12 -7.93 -1.95
CA HIS A 78 11.93 -8.66 -2.93
C HIS A 78 12.48 -7.73 -4.02
N LEU A 79 11.66 -6.79 -4.53
CA LEU A 79 12.12 -5.77 -5.47
C LEU A 79 13.23 -4.90 -4.86
N ALA A 80 13.03 -4.44 -3.62
CA ALA A 80 13.99 -3.61 -2.91
C ALA A 80 15.31 -4.32 -2.59
N ALA A 81 15.26 -5.64 -2.42
CA ALA A 81 16.41 -6.50 -2.18
C ALA A 81 17.01 -7.08 -3.48
N GLU A 82 16.58 -6.59 -4.65
CA GLU A 82 17.03 -7.04 -5.98
C GLU A 82 16.82 -8.55 -6.22
N ARG A 83 15.82 -9.15 -5.55
CA ARG A 83 15.48 -10.56 -5.65
C ARG A 83 14.38 -10.75 -6.70
N TRP A 84 14.70 -10.43 -7.96
CA TRP A 84 13.74 -10.35 -9.07
C TRP A 84 12.99 -11.66 -9.33
N VAL A 85 13.67 -12.79 -9.24
CA VAL A 85 13.05 -14.12 -9.40
C VAL A 85 12.02 -14.37 -8.30
N LEU A 86 12.34 -14.06 -7.04
CA LEU A 86 11.41 -14.24 -5.91
C LEU A 86 10.23 -13.25 -5.99
N ALA A 87 10.46 -12.02 -6.40
CA ALA A 87 9.39 -11.07 -6.65
C ALA A 87 8.41 -11.62 -7.71
N ARG A 88 8.95 -12.15 -8.81
CA ARG A 88 8.15 -12.72 -9.90
C ARG A 88 7.26 -13.90 -9.44
N THR A 89 7.67 -14.71 -8.48
CA THR A 89 6.85 -15.83 -7.97
C THR A 89 5.54 -15.37 -7.30
N LYS A 90 5.41 -14.12 -6.90
CA LYS A 90 4.18 -13.56 -6.33
C LYS A 90 3.15 -13.14 -7.40
N LEU A 91 3.57 -13.06 -8.64
CA LEU A 91 2.73 -12.69 -9.76
C LEU A 91 1.85 -13.87 -10.22
N SER A 92 0.70 -13.58 -10.82
CA SER A 92 -0.09 -14.57 -11.54
C SER A 92 0.72 -15.15 -12.71
N LEU A 93 0.36 -16.35 -13.18
CA LEU A 93 1.05 -16.98 -14.32
C LEU A 93 1.02 -16.09 -15.56
N GLN A 94 -0.13 -15.49 -15.86
CA GLN A 94 -0.26 -14.56 -16.97
C GLN A 94 0.70 -13.37 -16.84
N LEU A 95 0.76 -12.72 -15.69
CA LEU A 95 1.64 -11.57 -15.47
C LEU A 95 3.12 -11.99 -15.49
N GLN A 96 3.44 -13.23 -15.08
CA GLN A 96 4.79 -13.77 -15.23
C GLN A 96 5.22 -13.96 -16.69
N GLU A 97 4.30 -14.24 -17.60
CA GLU A 97 4.61 -14.30 -19.04
C GLU A 97 4.92 -12.91 -19.62
N GLU A 98 4.28 -11.87 -19.08
CA GLU A 98 4.46 -10.48 -19.52
C GLU A 98 5.67 -9.79 -18.88
N LEU A 99 6.05 -10.20 -17.65
CA LEU A 99 7.13 -9.56 -16.85
C LEU A 99 8.23 -10.57 -16.52
N SER A 100 9.35 -10.44 -17.21
CA SER A 100 10.57 -11.16 -16.85
C SER A 100 11.24 -10.56 -15.60
N PRO A 101 12.17 -11.29 -14.96
CA PRO A 101 13.00 -10.71 -13.89
C PRO A 101 13.72 -9.42 -14.33
N ALA A 102 14.21 -9.37 -15.57
CA ALA A 102 14.89 -8.19 -16.12
C ALA A 102 13.93 -7.00 -16.33
N ASP A 103 12.64 -7.27 -16.62
CA ASP A 103 11.63 -6.20 -16.71
C ASP A 103 11.31 -5.62 -15.33
N LEU A 104 11.22 -6.46 -14.29
CA LEU A 104 11.06 -6.00 -12.91
C LEU A 104 12.24 -5.15 -12.47
N GLU A 105 13.47 -5.59 -12.74
CA GLU A 105 14.69 -4.84 -12.47
C GLU A 105 14.67 -3.46 -13.15
N ARG A 106 14.39 -3.43 -14.46
CA ARG A 106 14.34 -2.17 -15.23
C ARG A 106 13.30 -1.19 -14.68
N LYS A 107 12.08 -1.68 -14.39
CA LYS A 107 10.99 -0.87 -13.86
C LYS A 107 11.32 -0.35 -12.46
N TRP A 108 11.80 -1.22 -11.57
CA TRP A 108 12.20 -0.82 -10.22
C TRP A 108 13.35 0.18 -10.22
N SER A 109 14.38 -0.06 -11.03
CA SER A 109 15.52 0.84 -11.15
C SER A 109 15.14 2.22 -11.68
N LYS A 110 14.18 2.28 -12.62
CA LYS A 110 13.63 3.57 -13.09
C LYS A 110 12.93 4.30 -11.95
N LEU A 111 12.00 3.63 -11.25
CA LEU A 111 11.29 4.19 -10.09
C LEU A 111 12.28 4.68 -9.02
N ASN A 112 13.22 3.84 -8.65
CA ASN A 112 14.21 4.11 -7.62
C ASN A 112 15.03 5.39 -7.95
N ARG A 113 15.48 5.51 -9.20
CA ARG A 113 16.25 6.67 -9.67
C ARG A 113 15.45 7.98 -9.64
N VAL A 114 14.22 7.98 -10.15
CA VAL A 114 13.41 9.22 -10.23
C VAL A 114 12.91 9.65 -8.85
N SER A 115 12.69 8.70 -7.94
CA SER A 115 12.19 8.93 -6.58
C SER A 115 13.30 9.26 -5.56
N GLY A 116 14.56 9.30 -6.00
CA GLY A 116 15.70 9.68 -5.16
C GLY A 116 16.27 8.58 -4.27
N GLY A 117 16.07 7.33 -4.67
CA GLY A 117 16.59 6.15 -3.99
C GLY A 117 15.64 5.57 -2.95
N PHE A 118 15.51 4.23 -2.95
CA PHE A 118 14.73 3.49 -1.98
C PHE A 118 15.25 3.70 -0.55
N ARG A 119 14.36 3.87 0.41
CA ARG A 119 14.67 4.00 1.84
C ARG A 119 14.08 2.85 2.66
N SER A 120 12.76 2.66 2.60
CA SER A 120 12.08 1.60 3.33
C SER A 120 10.68 1.32 2.79
N VAL A 121 10.20 0.11 2.98
CA VAL A 121 8.77 -0.21 2.88
C VAL A 121 8.14 0.14 4.23
N LYS A 122 7.11 0.97 4.22
CA LYS A 122 6.44 1.40 5.45
C LYS A 122 5.34 0.44 5.85
N ASP A 123 4.29 0.35 5.03
CA ASP A 123 3.12 -0.47 5.32
C ASP A 123 2.35 -0.78 4.03
N ALA A 124 1.34 -1.65 4.14
CA ALA A 124 0.38 -1.91 3.08
C ALA A 124 -1.04 -1.80 3.61
N VAL A 125 -1.96 -1.35 2.78
CA VAL A 125 -3.38 -1.19 3.15
C VAL A 125 -4.28 -1.57 1.99
N ILE A 126 -5.34 -2.32 2.29
CA ILE A 126 -6.36 -2.68 1.29
C ILE A 126 -7.24 -1.46 1.01
N ALA A 127 -7.22 -0.98 -0.24
CA ALA A 127 -8.01 0.15 -0.69
C ALA A 127 -9.42 -0.27 -1.15
N SER A 128 -9.54 -1.45 -1.73
CA SER A 128 -10.82 -2.00 -2.20
C SER A 128 -10.87 -3.50 -1.96
N GLN A 129 -11.97 -3.95 -1.37
CA GLN A 129 -12.31 -5.37 -1.23
C GLN A 129 -13.69 -5.59 -1.82
N GLY A 130 -13.80 -6.60 -2.65
CA GLY A 130 -15.05 -7.05 -3.26
C GLY A 130 -14.95 -7.13 -4.79
N GLY A 131 -15.73 -8.04 -5.38
CA GLY A 131 -15.60 -8.42 -6.79
C GLY A 131 -14.43 -9.37 -7.02
N ASP A 132 -14.01 -9.48 -8.27
CA ASP A 132 -12.98 -10.43 -8.71
C ASP A 132 -11.55 -9.92 -8.50
N GLN A 133 -11.39 -8.67 -8.06
CA GLN A 133 -10.10 -8.03 -7.87
C GLN A 133 -10.03 -7.26 -6.55
N GLN A 134 -8.85 -7.23 -5.94
CA GLN A 134 -8.59 -6.49 -4.71
C GLN A 134 -7.37 -5.58 -4.92
N LEU A 135 -7.48 -4.34 -4.47
CA LEU A 135 -6.41 -3.35 -4.54
C LEU A 135 -5.72 -3.19 -3.19
N VAL A 136 -4.40 -3.33 -3.19
CA VAL A 136 -3.53 -3.03 -2.04
C VAL A 136 -2.62 -1.87 -2.39
N LEU A 137 -2.56 -0.88 -1.53
CA LEU A 137 -1.61 0.23 -1.59
C LEU A 137 -0.42 -0.09 -0.68
N VAL A 138 0.78 -0.10 -1.24
CA VAL A 138 2.02 -0.31 -0.48
C VAL A 138 2.77 1.01 -0.37
N ALA A 139 2.87 1.53 0.84
CA ALA A 139 3.59 2.78 1.12
C ALA A 139 5.10 2.52 1.15
N VAL A 140 5.83 3.15 0.24
CA VAL A 140 7.28 3.03 0.09
C VAL A 140 7.92 4.40 0.25
N ALA A 141 8.85 4.52 1.19
CA ALA A 141 9.63 5.73 1.37
C ALA A 141 10.83 5.73 0.41
N PHE A 142 10.96 6.79 -0.35
CA PHE A 142 12.11 7.11 -1.19
C PHE A 142 12.79 8.39 -0.70
N GLY A 143 13.93 8.73 -1.28
CA GLY A 143 14.70 9.91 -0.87
C GLY A 143 13.97 11.24 -1.06
N LYS A 144 13.06 11.33 -2.04
CA LYS A 144 12.32 12.55 -2.36
C LYS A 144 10.88 12.56 -1.84
N ALA A 145 10.23 11.41 -1.75
CA ALA A 145 8.81 11.30 -1.36
C ALA A 145 8.47 9.90 -0.88
N THR A 146 7.32 9.76 -0.23
CA THR A 146 6.66 8.45 -0.06
C THR A 146 5.74 8.22 -1.25
N SER A 147 5.83 7.06 -1.89
CA SER A 147 4.94 6.65 -2.97
C SER A 147 4.10 5.47 -2.56
N ASN A 148 2.84 5.42 -2.98
CA ASN A 148 1.99 4.26 -2.82
C ASN A 148 1.99 3.46 -4.12
N LEU A 149 2.53 2.23 -4.06
CA LEU A 149 2.48 1.29 -5.17
C LEU A 149 1.11 0.62 -5.15
N PHE A 150 0.45 0.59 -6.32
CA PHE A 150 -0.84 -0.03 -6.52
C PHE A 150 -0.63 -1.49 -6.92
N VAL A 151 -1.00 -2.42 -6.04
CA VAL A 151 -0.86 -3.86 -6.28
C VAL A 151 -2.25 -4.47 -6.36
N ILE A 152 -2.60 -5.01 -7.52
CA ILE A 152 -3.93 -5.61 -7.78
C ILE A 152 -3.82 -7.11 -7.72
N PHE A 153 -4.71 -7.72 -6.96
CA PHE A 153 -4.81 -9.15 -6.72
C PHE A 153 -6.07 -9.73 -7.35
N ASP A 154 -5.97 -10.97 -7.80
CA ASP A 154 -7.12 -11.81 -8.10
C ASP A 154 -7.77 -12.37 -6.81
N ASN A 155 -8.86 -13.12 -6.97
CA ASN A 155 -9.56 -13.78 -5.87
C ASN A 155 -8.78 -14.95 -5.24
N GLN A 156 -7.67 -15.37 -5.85
CA GLN A 156 -6.76 -16.40 -5.36
C GLN A 156 -5.57 -15.82 -4.58
N GLY A 157 -5.52 -14.49 -4.44
CA GLY A 157 -4.42 -13.80 -3.76
C GLY A 157 -3.12 -13.72 -4.55
N ARG A 158 -3.18 -13.81 -5.89
CA ARG A 158 -2.03 -13.61 -6.78
C ARG A 158 -2.04 -12.21 -7.37
N ILE A 159 -0.88 -11.65 -7.55
CA ILE A 159 -0.74 -10.31 -8.14
C ILE A 159 -0.97 -10.40 -9.64
N ILE A 160 -1.99 -9.70 -10.13
CA ILE A 160 -2.38 -9.63 -11.54
C ILE A 160 -2.01 -8.30 -12.21
N ASN A 161 -1.70 -7.29 -11.42
CA ASN A 161 -1.18 -6.02 -11.93
C ASN A 161 -0.41 -5.28 -10.84
N VAL A 162 0.60 -4.53 -11.27
CA VAL A 162 1.40 -3.66 -10.38
C VAL A 162 1.66 -2.35 -11.12
N ASP A 163 1.22 -1.26 -10.53
CA ASP A 163 1.55 0.07 -11.04
C ASP A 163 2.88 0.55 -10.43
N ILE A 164 3.95 0.17 -11.09
CA ILE A 164 5.32 0.64 -10.76
C ILE A 164 5.74 1.78 -11.69
N SER A 165 4.94 2.10 -12.71
CA SER A 165 5.42 2.91 -13.84
C SER A 165 4.51 4.01 -14.34
N ARG A 166 3.26 4.10 -13.92
CA ARG A 166 2.33 5.09 -14.52
C ARG A 166 2.69 6.53 -14.23
N ASP A 167 3.29 6.78 -13.09
CA ASP A 167 3.53 8.16 -12.60
C ASP A 167 4.95 8.66 -12.85
N PHE A 168 5.76 7.90 -13.61
CA PHE A 168 7.19 8.19 -13.79
C PHE A 168 7.62 8.23 -15.27
N VAL A 169 6.68 8.53 -16.16
CA VAL A 169 6.97 8.76 -17.58
C VAL A 169 7.20 10.23 -17.83
#